data_b1627b1e4ca9068356d06d68f61fcecd
#
_entry.id   b1627b1e4ca9068356d06d68f61fcecd
#
_cell.length_a   1.000
_cell.length_b   1.000
_cell.length_c   1.000
_cell.angle_alpha   90.00
_cell.angle_beta   90.00
_cell.angle_gamma   90.00
#
_symmetry.space_group_name_H-M   'P 1'
#
loop_
_entity.id
_entity.type
_entity.pdbx_description
1 polymer ?
#
loop_
_entity_poly.entity_id
_entity_poly.type
_entity_poly.pdbx_seq_one_letter_code
_entity_poly.pdbx_strand_id
1 'polypeptide(L)'
;MKKEILNVNGLCKTFTLSRRQQKIERTHEKKIRAVDHLSFTAYEGEIFGLLGPNGAGKTTTLRMLATLIRPDEGDALVDGTSVVRQSELVRKKIGFLTSELKLEEFFTPNALFDFFAELHQMEPALAKKRKEELFERFGISQFAEVKVANLSTGMKQKVSIIISILHDPNIIIFDEPTNGLDVLTARTVTDFLLELRRRGKTVILSTHIFSLVEKLCDRVGIIVNGRMAVCDTLSALTASEDLEEGFFDIYQKAAGDDRG
;
A
#
# COMPACT_ATOMS: atom_id res chain seq x y z
N MET A 1 1.98 18.22 -18.47
CA MET A 1 2.73 17.32 -17.54
C MET A 1 1.73 16.89 -16.47
N LYS A 2 1.72 15.62 -16.07
CA LYS A 2 0.92 15.17 -14.92
C LYS A 2 1.46 15.83 -13.65
N LYS A 3 0.57 16.17 -12.70
CA LYS A 3 0.94 16.76 -11.40
C LYS A 3 1.62 15.68 -10.52
N GLU A 4 2.75 16.02 -9.91
CA GLU A 4 3.35 15.17 -8.88
C GLU A 4 2.47 15.22 -7.62
N ILE A 5 2.01 14.03 -7.18
CA ILE A 5 1.17 13.89 -5.99
C ILE A 5 1.92 13.26 -4.82
N LEU A 6 2.92 12.45 -5.12
CA LEU A 6 3.83 11.86 -4.16
C LEU A 6 5.27 12.07 -4.65
N ASN A 7 6.12 12.67 -3.81
CA ASN A 7 7.54 12.83 -4.08
C ASN A 7 8.33 12.27 -2.90
N VAL A 8 9.06 11.19 -3.13
CA VAL A 8 9.88 10.48 -2.14
C VAL A 8 11.34 10.81 -2.40
N ASN A 9 12.05 11.28 -1.37
CA ASN A 9 13.43 11.75 -1.51
C ASN A 9 14.32 11.17 -0.40
N GLY A 10 15.18 10.25 -0.77
CA GLY A 10 16.24 9.69 0.06
C GLY A 10 15.76 9.01 1.34
N LEU A 11 14.59 8.36 1.34
CA LEU A 11 14.09 7.68 2.53
C LEU A 11 15.05 6.57 2.98
N CYS A 12 15.41 6.60 4.27
CA CYS A 12 16.18 5.55 4.93
C CYS A 12 15.45 5.03 6.15
N LYS A 13 15.54 3.71 6.38
CA LYS A 13 15.06 3.08 7.60
C LYS A 13 15.91 1.89 8.01
N THR A 14 16.40 1.93 9.25
CA THR A 14 17.18 0.85 9.87
C THR A 14 16.46 0.34 11.11
N PHE A 15 16.36 -0.96 11.24
CA PHE A 15 15.79 -1.62 12.41
C PHE A 15 16.89 -2.32 13.21
N THR A 16 16.75 -2.28 14.55
CA THR A 16 17.59 -3.07 15.45
C THR A 16 16.95 -4.43 15.67
N LEU A 17 17.67 -5.50 15.35
CA LEU A 17 17.19 -6.87 15.47
C LEU A 17 17.35 -7.37 16.92
N SER A 18 16.29 -7.90 17.48
CA SER A 18 16.36 -8.69 18.71
C SER A 18 17.10 -10.03 18.46
N ARG A 19 17.62 -10.66 19.52
CA ARG A 19 18.25 -11.99 19.40
C ARG A 19 17.34 -13.04 18.74
N ARG A 20 16.03 -12.95 18.95
CA ARG A 20 15.05 -13.83 18.33
C ARG A 20 14.94 -13.57 16.82
N GLN A 21 14.88 -12.30 16.43
CA GLN A 21 14.85 -11.89 15.01
C GLN A 21 16.13 -12.28 14.27
N GLN A 22 17.31 -12.09 14.89
CA GLN A 22 18.59 -12.53 14.32
C GLN A 22 18.60 -14.03 14.02
N LYS A 23 18.00 -14.87 14.90
CA LYS A 23 17.87 -16.30 14.64
C LYS A 23 16.93 -16.63 13.49
N ILE A 24 15.81 -15.90 13.37
CA ILE A 24 14.85 -16.07 12.28
C ILE A 24 15.48 -15.68 10.94
N GLU A 25 16.13 -14.51 10.90
CA GLU A 25 16.81 -13.96 9.72
C GLU A 25 18.15 -14.68 9.41
N ARG A 26 18.58 -15.61 10.27
CA ARG A 26 19.85 -16.34 10.15
C ARG A 26 21.05 -15.40 9.96
N THR A 27 21.05 -14.27 10.69
CA THR A 27 22.12 -13.25 10.63
C THR A 27 22.73 -13.01 11.99
N HIS A 28 24.01 -12.60 12.00
CA HIS A 28 24.71 -12.12 13.19
C HIS A 28 24.63 -10.59 13.32
N GLU A 29 24.08 -9.92 12.34
CA GLU A 29 23.97 -8.46 12.34
C GLU A 29 22.92 -8.01 13.35
N LYS A 30 23.26 -6.93 14.08
CA LYS A 30 22.35 -6.32 15.06
C LYS A 30 21.39 -5.33 14.42
N LYS A 31 21.68 -4.87 13.21
CA LYS A 31 20.90 -3.88 12.48
C LYS A 31 20.67 -4.35 11.07
N ILE A 32 19.48 -4.08 10.54
CA ILE A 32 19.15 -4.28 9.14
C ILE A 32 18.63 -2.97 8.57
N ARG A 33 19.22 -2.52 7.46
CA ARG A 33 18.75 -1.37 6.73
C ARG A 33 17.66 -1.85 5.76
N ALA A 34 16.42 -1.66 6.16
CA ALA A 34 15.26 -2.12 5.39
C ALA A 34 14.92 -1.21 4.20
N VAL A 35 15.27 0.08 4.27
CA VAL A 35 15.14 1.04 3.18
C VAL A 35 16.40 1.91 3.17
N ASP A 36 16.99 2.09 1.97
CA ASP A 36 18.28 2.73 1.77
C ASP A 36 18.22 3.76 0.64
N HIS A 37 18.17 5.05 0.98
CA HIS A 37 18.12 6.21 0.07
C HIS A 37 17.06 6.08 -1.04
N LEU A 38 15.90 5.51 -0.70
CA LEU A 38 14.83 5.27 -1.66
C LEU A 38 14.22 6.59 -2.14
N SER A 39 14.17 6.77 -3.47
CA SER A 39 13.60 7.95 -4.10
C SER A 39 12.73 7.55 -5.29
N PHE A 40 11.54 8.13 -5.39
CA PHE A 40 10.65 8.00 -6.56
C PHE A 40 9.54 9.05 -6.51
N THR A 41 8.84 9.20 -7.63
CA THR A 41 7.70 10.11 -7.76
C THR A 41 6.50 9.35 -8.30
N ALA A 42 5.29 9.62 -7.74
CA ALA A 42 4.04 9.19 -8.32
C ALA A 42 3.18 10.40 -8.72
N TYR A 43 2.39 10.22 -9.78
CA TYR A 43 1.60 11.28 -10.39
C TYR A 43 0.12 11.12 -10.11
N GLU A 44 -0.61 12.24 -10.18
CA GLU A 44 -2.05 12.29 -9.94
C GLU A 44 -2.81 11.37 -10.92
N GLY A 45 -3.72 10.56 -10.39
CA GLY A 45 -4.60 9.68 -11.16
C GLY A 45 -3.95 8.42 -11.72
N GLU A 46 -2.73 8.06 -11.29
CA GLU A 46 -2.09 6.80 -11.69
C GLU A 46 -2.21 5.71 -10.62
N ILE A 47 -2.05 4.47 -11.03
CA ILE A 47 -1.72 3.35 -10.16
C ILE A 47 -0.22 3.12 -10.25
N PHE A 48 0.50 3.35 -9.15
CA PHE A 48 1.93 3.13 -9.02
C PHE A 48 2.19 1.86 -8.20
N GLY A 49 2.89 0.89 -8.79
CA GLY A 49 3.24 -0.38 -8.16
C GLY A 49 4.66 -0.38 -7.58
N LEU A 50 4.81 -0.77 -6.32
CA LEU A 50 6.11 -1.14 -5.74
C LEU A 50 6.26 -2.66 -5.85
N LEU A 51 7.08 -3.12 -6.79
CA LEU A 51 7.36 -4.53 -7.06
C LEU A 51 8.69 -4.94 -6.42
N GLY A 52 8.75 -6.13 -5.86
CA GLY A 52 9.99 -6.68 -5.29
C GLY A 52 9.72 -7.90 -4.42
N PRO A 53 10.76 -8.66 -4.07
CA PRO A 53 10.62 -9.84 -3.24
C PRO A 53 10.22 -9.49 -1.80
N ASN A 54 9.87 -10.49 -1.01
CA ASN A 54 9.65 -10.31 0.42
C ASN A 54 10.95 -9.84 1.08
N GLY A 55 10.83 -8.89 2.00
CA GLY A 55 11.99 -8.26 2.65
C GLY A 55 12.66 -7.14 1.85
N ALA A 56 12.26 -6.85 0.61
CA ALA A 56 12.86 -5.78 -0.19
C ALA A 56 12.64 -4.36 0.33
N GLY A 57 11.82 -4.15 1.37
CA GLY A 57 11.54 -2.83 1.94
C GLY A 57 10.20 -2.20 1.55
N LYS A 58 9.38 -2.86 0.72
CA LYS A 58 8.08 -2.34 0.25
C LYS A 58 7.15 -1.90 1.38
N THR A 59 6.80 -2.82 2.28
CA THR A 59 5.93 -2.54 3.44
C THR A 59 6.49 -1.43 4.33
N THR A 60 7.81 -1.43 4.58
CA THR A 60 8.47 -0.39 5.37
C THR A 60 8.33 0.98 4.70
N THR A 61 8.52 1.04 3.37
CA THR A 61 8.33 2.26 2.58
C THR A 61 6.89 2.76 2.70
N LEU A 62 5.90 1.90 2.44
CA LEU A 62 4.49 2.30 2.53
C LEU A 62 4.10 2.76 3.94
N ARG A 63 4.63 2.13 5.00
CA ARG A 63 4.41 2.56 6.38
C ARG A 63 5.04 3.92 6.69
N MET A 64 6.19 4.25 6.10
CA MET A 64 6.77 5.60 6.22
C MET A 64 5.89 6.64 5.52
N LEU A 65 5.40 6.34 4.31
CA LEU A 65 4.48 7.21 3.58
C LEU A 65 3.16 7.42 4.34
N ALA A 66 2.66 6.37 4.97
CA ALA A 66 1.46 6.43 5.81
C ALA A 66 1.71 7.03 7.22
N THR A 67 2.93 7.49 7.49
CA THR A 67 3.35 8.09 8.78
C THR A 67 3.26 7.17 10.00
N LEU A 68 3.18 5.86 9.80
CA LEU A 68 3.18 4.86 10.87
C LEU A 68 4.59 4.60 11.41
N ILE A 69 5.60 4.80 10.57
CA ILE A 69 7.02 4.68 10.92
C ILE A 69 7.70 5.96 10.48
N ARG A 70 8.47 6.58 11.38
CA ARG A 70 9.29 7.73 11.02
C ARG A 70 10.54 7.25 10.28
N PRO A 71 10.89 7.83 9.12
CA PRO A 71 12.17 7.58 8.47
C PRO A 71 13.33 8.07 9.37
N ASP A 72 14.49 7.42 9.25
CA ASP A 72 15.69 7.84 9.92
C ASP A 72 16.37 9.01 9.17
N GLU A 73 16.29 8.97 7.82
CA GLU A 73 16.76 10.03 6.93
C GLU A 73 15.77 10.22 5.75
N GLY A 74 15.87 11.36 5.11
CA GLY A 74 15.01 11.72 3.98
C GLY A 74 13.62 12.22 4.39
N ASP A 75 12.79 12.50 3.39
CA ASP A 75 11.40 12.92 3.56
C ASP A 75 10.57 12.47 2.36
N ALA A 76 9.25 12.47 2.51
CA ALA A 76 8.33 12.34 1.41
C ALA A 76 7.25 13.42 1.48
N LEU A 77 6.85 13.92 0.32
CA LEU A 77 5.78 14.90 0.19
C LEU A 77 4.55 14.22 -0.40
N VAL A 78 3.48 14.17 0.37
CA VAL A 78 2.16 13.67 -0.04
C VAL A 78 1.27 14.88 -0.33
N ASP A 79 0.99 15.14 -1.60
CA ASP A 79 0.31 16.35 -2.07
C ASP A 79 0.89 17.61 -1.39
N GLY A 80 2.22 17.78 -1.49
CA GLY A 80 2.99 18.87 -0.93
C GLY A 80 3.17 18.85 0.60
N THR A 81 2.65 17.84 1.31
CA THR A 81 2.68 17.75 2.77
C THR A 81 3.72 16.73 3.23
N SER A 82 4.67 17.14 4.09
CA SER A 82 5.78 16.32 4.56
C SER A 82 5.31 15.23 5.54
N VAL A 83 5.72 13.98 5.29
CA VAL A 83 5.43 12.85 6.18
C VAL A 83 6.16 12.96 7.52
N VAL A 84 7.28 13.69 7.56
CA VAL A 84 8.11 13.87 8.76
C VAL A 84 7.62 15.01 9.63
N ARG A 85 7.26 16.15 8.99
CA ARG A 85 6.95 17.41 9.69
C ARG A 85 5.46 17.65 9.91
N GLN A 86 4.60 17.05 9.10
CA GLN A 86 3.16 17.31 9.06
C GLN A 86 2.34 16.01 9.00
N SER A 87 2.76 14.99 9.76
CA SER A 87 2.21 13.64 9.71
C SER A 87 0.68 13.57 9.91
N GLU A 88 0.12 14.43 10.76
CA GLU A 88 -1.33 14.50 10.99
C GLU A 88 -2.10 14.97 9.74
N LEU A 89 -1.55 15.93 9.01
CA LEU A 89 -2.16 16.43 7.77
C LEU A 89 -2.06 15.37 6.67
N VAL A 90 -0.95 14.61 6.62
CA VAL A 90 -0.80 13.49 5.68
C VAL A 90 -1.87 12.44 5.93
N ARG A 91 -2.09 12.03 7.19
CA ARG A 91 -3.11 11.02 7.54
C ARG A 91 -4.53 11.41 7.13
N LYS A 92 -4.86 12.70 7.09
CA LYS A 92 -6.15 13.19 6.58
C LYS A 92 -6.30 13.09 5.06
N LYS A 93 -5.18 13.04 4.32
CA LYS A 93 -5.15 13.02 2.85
C LYS A 93 -5.11 11.62 2.25
N ILE A 94 -4.73 10.62 3.04
CA ILE A 94 -4.48 9.26 2.55
C ILE A 94 -5.50 8.26 3.11
N GLY A 95 -5.82 7.25 2.29
CA GLY A 95 -6.37 5.98 2.76
C GLY A 95 -5.24 4.96 2.85
N PHE A 96 -5.08 4.29 3.97
CA PHE A 96 -4.02 3.30 4.16
C PHE A 96 -4.57 1.94 4.55
N LEU A 97 -4.15 0.91 3.83
CA LEU A 97 -4.41 -0.49 4.16
C LEU A 97 -3.08 -1.23 4.28
N THR A 98 -2.88 -1.92 5.37
CA THR A 98 -1.77 -2.85 5.58
C THR A 98 -2.28 -4.28 5.69
N SER A 99 -1.52 -5.24 5.19
CA SER A 99 -1.78 -6.68 5.35
C SER A 99 -1.86 -7.14 6.81
N GLU A 100 -1.31 -6.35 7.74
CA GLU A 100 -1.33 -6.63 9.18
C GLU A 100 -2.49 -5.96 9.92
N LEU A 101 -3.38 -5.24 9.23
CA LEU A 101 -4.53 -4.61 9.87
C LEU A 101 -5.45 -5.69 10.44
N LYS A 102 -5.47 -5.79 11.75
CA LYS A 102 -6.42 -6.64 12.47
C LYS A 102 -7.62 -5.81 12.87
N LEU A 103 -8.76 -6.13 12.29
CA LEU A 103 -10.03 -5.57 12.76
C LEU A 103 -10.35 -6.17 14.13
N GLU A 104 -10.85 -5.35 15.05
CA GLU A 104 -11.31 -5.80 16.35
C GLU A 104 -12.49 -6.78 16.21
N GLU A 105 -12.32 -8.00 16.70
CA GLU A 105 -13.21 -9.14 16.42
C GLU A 105 -14.61 -9.00 17.00
N PHE A 106 -14.78 -8.21 18.05
CA PHE A 106 -16.07 -8.01 18.72
C PHE A 106 -16.95 -6.93 18.07
N PHE A 107 -16.40 -6.08 17.21
CA PHE A 107 -17.17 -5.12 16.46
C PHE A 107 -17.88 -5.75 15.24
N THR A 108 -18.87 -5.02 14.73
CA THR A 108 -19.51 -5.30 13.44
C THR A 108 -18.96 -4.35 12.36
N PRO A 109 -19.07 -4.66 11.05
CA PRO A 109 -18.74 -3.72 10.00
C PRO A 109 -19.42 -2.37 10.15
N ASN A 110 -20.70 -2.36 10.57
CA ASN A 110 -21.46 -1.15 10.81
C ASN A 110 -20.83 -0.30 11.92
N ALA A 111 -20.55 -0.90 13.09
CA ALA A 111 -19.93 -0.22 14.21
C ALA A 111 -18.53 0.32 13.87
N LEU A 112 -17.71 -0.46 13.14
CA LEU A 112 -16.41 0.00 12.68
C LEU A 112 -16.52 1.19 11.73
N PHE A 113 -17.43 1.14 10.77
CA PHE A 113 -17.64 2.26 9.85
C PHE A 113 -18.02 3.53 10.60
N ASP A 114 -18.99 3.45 11.50
CA ASP A 114 -19.46 4.61 12.27
C ASP A 114 -18.36 5.20 13.15
N PHE A 115 -17.57 4.35 13.82
CA PHE A 115 -16.44 4.78 14.62
C PHE A 115 -15.39 5.53 13.78
N PHE A 116 -15.00 5.00 12.64
CA PHE A 116 -14.00 5.65 11.77
C PHE A 116 -14.56 6.87 11.05
N ALA A 117 -15.85 6.90 10.72
CA ALA A 117 -16.50 8.08 10.17
C ALA A 117 -16.50 9.24 11.18
N GLU A 118 -16.77 8.96 12.45
CA GLU A 118 -16.67 9.94 13.54
C GLU A 118 -15.22 10.41 13.74
N LEU A 119 -14.26 9.48 13.75
CA LEU A 119 -12.82 9.80 13.85
C LEU A 119 -12.34 10.74 12.72
N HIS A 120 -12.86 10.54 11.52
CA HIS A 120 -12.60 11.43 10.37
C HIS A 120 -13.49 12.68 10.35
N GLN A 121 -14.33 12.89 11.36
CA GLN A 121 -15.23 14.05 11.48
C GLN A 121 -16.13 14.21 10.24
N MET A 122 -16.61 13.08 9.69
CA MET A 122 -17.51 13.11 8.54
C MET A 122 -18.87 13.66 8.93
N GLU A 123 -19.48 14.43 8.02
CA GLU A 123 -20.87 14.87 8.18
C GLU A 123 -21.80 13.64 8.20
N PRO A 124 -22.77 13.52 9.16
CA PRO A 124 -23.55 12.30 9.36
C PRO A 124 -24.33 11.81 8.13
N ALA A 125 -24.93 12.73 7.34
CA ALA A 125 -25.66 12.35 6.14
C ALA A 125 -24.72 11.84 5.04
N LEU A 126 -23.51 12.46 4.91
CA LEU A 126 -22.48 11.99 3.98
C LEU A 126 -21.93 10.62 4.42
N ALA A 127 -21.67 10.42 5.71
CA ALA A 127 -21.20 9.15 6.25
C ALA A 127 -22.20 8.01 5.98
N LYS A 128 -23.51 8.26 6.21
CA LYS A 128 -24.57 7.30 5.93
C LYS A 128 -24.60 6.92 4.44
N LYS A 129 -24.63 7.90 3.55
CA LYS A 129 -24.63 7.68 2.10
C LYS A 129 -23.39 6.88 1.66
N ARG A 130 -22.21 7.26 2.15
CA ARG A 130 -20.96 6.59 1.82
C ARG A 130 -20.92 5.15 2.34
N LYS A 131 -21.48 4.90 3.53
CA LYS A 131 -21.62 3.54 4.07
C LYS A 131 -22.47 2.66 3.16
N GLU A 132 -23.64 3.13 2.77
CA GLU A 132 -24.54 2.39 1.87
C GLU A 132 -23.85 2.06 0.56
N GLU A 133 -23.23 3.04 -0.10
CA GLU A 133 -22.48 2.86 -1.36
C GLU A 133 -21.34 1.82 -1.24
N LEU A 134 -20.52 1.91 -0.20
CA LEU A 134 -19.37 1.01 -0.02
C LEU A 134 -19.81 -0.39 0.40
N PHE A 135 -20.80 -0.51 1.29
CA PHE A 135 -21.30 -1.82 1.72
C PHE A 135 -21.96 -2.58 0.57
N GLU A 136 -22.76 -1.88 -0.26
CA GLU A 136 -23.32 -2.47 -1.47
C GLU A 136 -22.22 -2.86 -2.46
N ARG A 137 -21.27 -1.96 -2.75
CA ARG A 137 -20.18 -2.18 -3.70
C ARG A 137 -19.32 -3.42 -3.36
N PHE A 138 -19.10 -3.68 -2.06
CA PHE A 138 -18.30 -4.81 -1.58
C PHE A 138 -19.15 -6.03 -1.17
N GLY A 139 -20.47 -5.94 -1.24
CA GLY A 139 -21.39 -7.03 -0.84
C GLY A 139 -21.35 -7.31 0.66
N ILE A 140 -21.16 -6.26 1.48
CA ILE A 140 -21.09 -6.35 2.96
C ILE A 140 -22.45 -6.02 3.61
N SER A 141 -23.42 -5.46 2.89
CA SER A 141 -24.69 -4.97 3.44
C SER A 141 -25.43 -6.02 4.29
N GLN A 142 -25.52 -7.26 3.84
CA GLN A 142 -26.18 -8.34 4.60
C GLN A 142 -25.38 -8.82 5.83
N PHE A 143 -24.11 -8.41 5.95
CA PHE A 143 -23.20 -8.77 7.05
C PHE A 143 -22.91 -7.58 7.96
N ALA A 144 -23.58 -6.45 7.75
CA ALA A 144 -23.30 -5.19 8.46
C ALA A 144 -23.32 -5.33 9.97
N GLU A 145 -24.20 -6.20 10.51
CA GLU A 145 -24.36 -6.46 11.95
C GLU A 145 -23.73 -7.79 12.41
N VAL A 146 -23.01 -8.50 11.52
CA VAL A 146 -22.28 -9.70 11.88
C VAL A 146 -20.94 -9.33 12.50
N LYS A 147 -20.60 -9.91 13.66
CA LYS A 147 -19.29 -9.66 14.30
C LYS A 147 -18.14 -10.04 13.37
N VAL A 148 -17.10 -9.23 13.35
CA VAL A 148 -15.87 -9.47 12.57
C VAL A 148 -15.29 -10.85 12.83
N ALA A 149 -15.35 -11.36 14.06
CA ALA A 149 -14.93 -12.73 14.40
C ALA A 149 -15.54 -13.78 13.46
N ASN A 150 -16.79 -13.59 13.03
CA ASN A 150 -17.58 -14.54 12.24
C ASN A 150 -17.52 -14.30 10.73
N LEU A 151 -16.76 -13.30 10.29
CA LEU A 151 -16.55 -13.00 8.86
C LEU A 151 -15.44 -13.88 8.27
N SER A 152 -15.59 -14.28 7.00
CA SER A 152 -14.51 -14.92 6.26
C SER A 152 -13.32 -13.97 6.07
N THR A 153 -12.13 -14.51 5.77
CA THR A 153 -10.93 -13.70 5.49
C THR A 153 -11.17 -12.68 4.38
N GLY A 154 -11.83 -13.08 3.28
CA GLY A 154 -12.17 -12.18 2.19
C GLY A 154 -13.15 -11.07 2.61
N MET A 155 -14.12 -11.38 3.49
CA MET A 155 -15.03 -10.37 4.03
C MET A 155 -14.30 -9.40 4.97
N LYS A 156 -13.42 -9.89 5.85
CA LYS A 156 -12.57 -9.06 6.70
C LYS A 156 -11.73 -8.10 5.86
N GLN A 157 -11.14 -8.57 4.77
CA GLN A 157 -10.37 -7.74 3.84
C GLN A 157 -11.23 -6.65 3.19
N LYS A 158 -12.44 -6.99 2.73
CA LYS A 158 -13.38 -6.01 2.17
C LYS A 158 -13.74 -4.93 3.19
N VAL A 159 -14.01 -5.31 4.44
CA VAL A 159 -14.26 -4.35 5.53
C VAL A 159 -13.04 -3.47 5.78
N SER A 160 -11.83 -4.03 5.81
CA SER A 160 -10.58 -3.27 5.97
C SER A 160 -10.38 -2.24 4.86
N ILE A 161 -10.67 -2.63 3.60
CA ILE A 161 -10.64 -1.69 2.46
C ILE A 161 -11.66 -0.56 2.67
N ILE A 162 -12.92 -0.89 3.00
CA ILE A 162 -13.98 0.09 3.25
C ILE A 162 -13.52 1.11 4.30
N ILE A 163 -13.00 0.63 5.43
CA ILE A 163 -12.53 1.50 6.52
C ILE A 163 -11.40 2.42 6.07
N SER A 164 -10.48 1.91 5.25
CA SER A 164 -9.33 2.70 4.79
C SER A 164 -9.69 3.84 3.83
N ILE A 165 -10.87 3.79 3.19
CA ILE A 165 -11.28 4.73 2.14
C ILE A 165 -12.60 5.48 2.42
N LEU A 166 -13.23 5.25 3.56
CA LEU A 166 -14.56 5.79 3.87
C LEU A 166 -14.63 7.34 3.76
N HIS A 167 -13.52 8.02 4.10
CA HIS A 167 -13.39 9.48 4.05
C HIS A 167 -13.03 10.04 2.66
N ASP A 168 -13.12 9.20 1.61
CA ASP A 168 -12.88 9.53 0.19
C ASP A 168 -11.51 10.17 -0.13
N PRO A 169 -10.40 9.62 0.35
CA PRO A 169 -9.07 10.18 0.12
C PRO A 169 -8.72 10.24 -1.38
N ASN A 170 -7.87 11.21 -1.76
CA ASN A 170 -7.36 11.29 -3.13
C ASN A 170 -6.15 10.38 -3.37
N ILE A 171 -5.48 9.96 -2.30
CA ILE A 171 -4.30 9.10 -2.36
C ILE A 171 -4.58 7.86 -1.52
N ILE A 172 -4.46 6.69 -2.13
CA ILE A 172 -4.71 5.39 -1.50
C ILE A 172 -3.40 4.61 -1.50
N ILE A 173 -2.99 4.11 -0.34
CA ILE A 173 -1.76 3.34 -0.16
C ILE A 173 -2.14 1.95 0.35
N PHE A 174 -1.91 0.93 -0.46
CA PHE A 174 -2.29 -0.45 -0.15
C PHE A 174 -1.07 -1.39 -0.16
N ASP A 175 -0.86 -2.06 0.97
CA ASP A 175 0.20 -3.05 1.13
C ASP A 175 -0.35 -4.46 0.89
N GLU A 176 0.06 -5.08 -0.23
CA GLU A 176 -0.35 -6.43 -0.66
C GLU A 176 -1.89 -6.64 -0.66
N PRO A 177 -2.69 -5.82 -1.36
CA PRO A 177 -4.15 -5.75 -1.18
C PRO A 177 -4.90 -7.04 -1.53
N THR A 178 -4.30 -7.93 -2.32
CA THR A 178 -4.92 -9.19 -2.78
C THR A 178 -4.27 -10.43 -2.19
N ASN A 179 -3.26 -10.27 -1.33
CA ASN A 179 -2.53 -11.41 -0.77
C ASN A 179 -3.44 -12.28 0.12
N GLY A 180 -3.39 -13.60 -0.08
CA GLY A 180 -4.17 -14.56 0.70
C GLY A 180 -5.68 -14.55 0.42
N LEU A 181 -6.15 -13.87 -0.63
CA LEU A 181 -7.56 -13.84 -1.02
C LEU A 181 -7.88 -14.93 -2.05
N ASP A 182 -9.12 -15.42 -2.00
CA ASP A 182 -9.66 -16.23 -3.08
C ASP A 182 -9.81 -15.41 -4.39
N VAL A 183 -9.92 -16.10 -5.52
CA VAL A 183 -9.94 -15.50 -6.86
C VAL A 183 -11.07 -14.48 -7.03
N LEU A 184 -12.26 -14.73 -6.47
CA LEU A 184 -13.40 -13.85 -6.62
C LEU A 184 -13.23 -12.55 -5.81
N THR A 185 -12.73 -12.70 -4.57
CA THR A 185 -12.44 -11.55 -3.71
C THR A 185 -11.28 -10.72 -4.29
N ALA A 186 -10.20 -11.37 -4.75
CA ALA A 186 -9.09 -10.68 -5.41
C ALA A 186 -9.55 -9.90 -6.66
N ARG A 187 -10.43 -10.48 -7.46
CA ARG A 187 -11.03 -9.80 -8.60
C ARG A 187 -11.84 -8.56 -8.17
N THR A 188 -12.68 -8.69 -7.13
CA THR A 188 -13.46 -7.56 -6.61
C THR A 188 -12.57 -6.40 -6.18
N VAL A 189 -11.45 -6.70 -5.50
CA VAL A 189 -10.45 -5.69 -5.09
C VAL A 189 -9.77 -5.06 -6.31
N THR A 190 -9.35 -5.86 -7.26
CA THR A 190 -8.69 -5.40 -8.51
C THR A 190 -9.61 -4.47 -9.30
N ASP A 191 -10.87 -4.86 -9.51
CA ASP A 191 -11.85 -4.06 -10.24
C ASP A 191 -12.13 -2.73 -9.51
N PHE A 192 -12.11 -2.75 -8.19
CA PHE A 192 -12.25 -1.55 -7.37
C PHE A 192 -11.05 -0.60 -7.51
N LEU A 193 -9.81 -1.11 -7.53
CA LEU A 193 -8.61 -0.28 -7.76
C LEU A 193 -8.63 0.40 -9.12
N LEU A 194 -9.08 -0.31 -10.18
CA LEU A 194 -9.27 0.29 -11.50
C LEU A 194 -10.38 1.35 -11.51
N GLU A 195 -11.45 1.15 -10.72
CA GLU A 195 -12.50 2.14 -10.55
C GLU A 195 -11.97 3.41 -9.87
N LEU A 196 -11.17 3.29 -8.80
CA LEU A 196 -10.53 4.43 -8.14
C LEU A 196 -9.69 5.24 -9.13
N ARG A 197 -8.86 4.58 -9.96
CA ARG A 197 -8.08 5.25 -11.01
C ARG A 197 -8.99 6.00 -12.00
N ARG A 198 -10.08 5.38 -12.46
CA ARG A 198 -11.05 6.04 -13.37
C ARG A 198 -11.70 7.27 -12.74
N ARG A 199 -11.83 7.31 -11.42
CA ARG A 199 -12.32 8.45 -10.65
C ARG A 199 -11.24 9.51 -10.38
N GLY A 200 -10.04 9.36 -10.96
CA GLY A 200 -8.91 10.28 -10.78
C GLY A 200 -8.17 10.14 -9.45
N LYS A 201 -8.45 9.09 -8.66
CA LYS A 201 -7.70 8.81 -7.43
C LYS A 201 -6.33 8.23 -7.78
N THR A 202 -5.33 8.55 -6.97
CA THR A 202 -3.99 7.97 -7.08
C THR A 202 -3.86 6.78 -6.15
N VAL A 203 -3.36 5.67 -6.65
CA VAL A 203 -3.15 4.45 -5.87
C VAL A 203 -1.67 4.11 -5.86
N ILE A 204 -1.11 3.91 -4.67
CA ILE A 204 0.21 3.34 -4.47
C ILE A 204 0.01 1.96 -3.88
N LEU A 205 0.49 0.92 -4.52
CA LEU A 205 0.37 -0.43 -3.99
C LEU A 205 1.71 -1.17 -3.98
N SER A 206 1.90 -2.02 -2.99
CA SER A 206 2.98 -3.00 -3.01
C SER A 206 2.44 -4.35 -3.45
N THR A 207 3.24 -5.09 -4.19
CA THR A 207 2.95 -6.49 -4.51
C THR A 207 4.23 -7.22 -4.96
N HIS A 208 4.17 -8.55 -4.92
CA HIS A 208 5.15 -9.44 -5.52
C HIS A 208 4.52 -10.26 -6.68
N ILE A 209 3.29 -9.93 -7.09
CA ILE A 209 2.52 -10.65 -8.11
C ILE A 209 2.61 -9.89 -9.44
N PHE A 210 3.37 -10.41 -10.40
CA PHE A 210 3.59 -9.78 -11.70
C PHE A 210 2.29 -9.53 -12.48
N SER A 211 1.43 -10.54 -12.58
CA SER A 211 0.15 -10.41 -13.31
C SER A 211 -0.79 -9.35 -12.72
N LEU A 212 -0.68 -9.05 -11.42
CA LEU A 212 -1.42 -7.95 -10.80
C LEU A 212 -0.84 -6.59 -11.21
N VAL A 213 0.49 -6.48 -11.27
CA VAL A 213 1.18 -5.27 -11.73
C VAL A 213 0.82 -4.97 -13.18
N GLU A 214 0.93 -5.96 -14.07
CA GLU A 214 0.60 -5.83 -15.49
C GLU A 214 -0.85 -5.40 -15.72
N LYS A 215 -1.76 -5.90 -14.89
CA LYS A 215 -3.18 -5.58 -14.99
C LYS A 215 -3.54 -4.18 -14.47
N LEU A 216 -2.87 -3.70 -13.44
CA LEU A 216 -3.26 -2.52 -12.70
C LEU A 216 -2.39 -1.29 -12.92
N CYS A 217 -1.06 -1.47 -12.98
CA CYS A 217 -0.13 -0.37 -12.81
C CYS A 217 0.11 0.41 -14.10
N ASP A 218 0.19 1.72 -13.98
CA ASP A 218 0.63 2.62 -15.05
C ASP A 218 2.17 2.76 -15.03
N ARG A 219 2.74 2.78 -13.79
CA ARG A 219 4.18 2.85 -13.53
C ARG A 219 4.56 1.90 -12.42
N VAL A 220 5.81 1.44 -12.45
CA VAL A 220 6.35 0.46 -11.52
C VAL A 220 7.72 0.89 -11.01
N GLY A 221 7.91 0.81 -9.69
CA GLY A 221 9.20 0.88 -9.05
C GLY A 221 9.62 -0.51 -8.58
N ILE A 222 10.73 -1.02 -9.07
CA ILE A 222 11.32 -2.30 -8.63
C ILE A 222 12.28 -2.01 -7.48
N ILE A 223 11.98 -2.60 -6.32
CA ILE A 223 12.81 -2.45 -5.10
C ILE A 223 13.58 -3.74 -4.86
N VAL A 224 14.90 -3.60 -4.69
CA VAL A 224 15.82 -4.68 -4.34
C VAL A 224 16.69 -4.19 -3.17
N ASN A 225 16.79 -4.98 -2.11
CA ASN A 225 17.63 -4.69 -0.92
C ASN A 225 17.43 -3.26 -0.36
N GLY A 226 16.19 -2.80 -0.31
CA GLY A 226 15.84 -1.48 0.23
C GLY A 226 16.08 -0.30 -0.72
N ARG A 227 16.59 -0.54 -1.93
CA ARG A 227 16.91 0.49 -2.94
C ARG A 227 15.99 0.40 -4.15
N MET A 228 15.76 1.53 -4.80
CA MET A 228 15.08 1.57 -6.10
C MET A 228 16.06 1.12 -7.19
N ALA A 229 15.84 -0.08 -7.74
CA ALA A 229 16.65 -0.58 -8.85
C ALA A 229 16.23 0.06 -10.18
N VAL A 230 14.91 0.19 -10.39
CA VAL A 230 14.35 0.84 -11.59
C VAL A 230 13.00 1.46 -11.24
N CYS A 231 12.62 2.55 -11.92
CA CYS A 231 11.31 3.18 -11.80
C CYS A 231 10.90 3.77 -13.15
N ASP A 232 9.92 3.14 -13.81
CA ASP A 232 9.46 3.59 -15.14
C ASP A 232 7.97 3.25 -15.38
N THR A 233 7.46 3.59 -16.56
CA THR A 233 6.15 3.15 -17.02
C THR A 233 6.15 1.64 -17.25
N LEU A 234 5.01 0.99 -16.99
CA LEU A 234 4.88 -0.44 -17.27
C LEU A 234 5.21 -0.75 -18.72
N SER A 235 4.75 0.08 -19.67
CA SER A 235 5.03 -0.11 -21.09
C SER A 235 6.52 -0.01 -21.45
N ALA A 236 7.31 0.77 -20.73
CA ALA A 236 8.76 0.84 -20.96
C ALA A 236 9.46 -0.40 -20.40
N LEU A 237 9.02 -0.89 -19.24
CA LEU A 237 9.58 -2.08 -18.60
C LEU A 237 9.26 -3.38 -19.36
N THR A 238 8.14 -3.41 -20.10
CA THR A 238 7.71 -4.58 -20.90
C THR A 238 7.95 -4.42 -22.41
N ALA A 239 8.78 -3.46 -22.82
CA ALA A 239 9.00 -3.16 -24.23
C ALA A 239 9.81 -4.25 -24.98
N SER A 240 10.71 -4.96 -24.30
CA SER A 240 11.60 -5.96 -24.89
C SER A 240 11.28 -7.40 -24.46
N GLU A 241 10.66 -7.57 -23.32
CA GLU A 241 10.37 -8.85 -22.68
C GLU A 241 9.18 -8.72 -21.73
N ASP A 242 8.67 -9.83 -21.19
CA ASP A 242 7.64 -9.74 -20.18
C ASP A 242 8.18 -9.18 -18.85
N LEU A 243 7.28 -8.73 -17.96
CA LEU A 243 7.67 -8.08 -16.71
C LEU A 243 8.45 -9.03 -15.80
N GLU A 244 8.16 -10.32 -15.83
CA GLU A 244 8.79 -11.32 -14.97
C GLU A 244 10.25 -11.53 -15.37
N GLU A 245 10.53 -11.72 -16.67
CA GLU A 245 11.90 -11.86 -17.19
C GLU A 245 12.72 -10.59 -16.93
N GLY A 246 12.18 -9.41 -17.28
CA GLY A 246 12.81 -8.11 -17.01
C GLY A 246 13.10 -7.86 -15.54
N PHE A 247 12.20 -8.30 -14.66
CA PHE A 247 12.41 -8.22 -13.21
C PHE A 247 13.61 -9.09 -12.77
N PHE A 248 13.71 -10.33 -13.24
CA PHE A 248 14.83 -11.21 -12.86
C PHE A 248 16.17 -10.69 -13.33
N ASP A 249 16.24 -10.09 -14.52
CA ASP A 249 17.46 -9.45 -15.03
C ASP A 249 17.88 -8.26 -14.16
N ILE A 250 16.93 -7.40 -13.80
CA ILE A 250 17.17 -6.26 -12.91
C ILE A 250 17.60 -6.73 -11.51
N TYR A 251 16.91 -7.75 -10.99
CA TYR A 251 17.22 -8.32 -9.68
C TYR A 251 18.64 -8.92 -9.62
N GLN A 252 19.05 -9.68 -10.61
CA GLN A 252 20.41 -10.27 -10.68
C GLN A 252 21.49 -9.20 -10.72
N LYS A 253 21.29 -8.15 -11.53
CA LYS A 253 22.22 -7.01 -11.62
C LYS A 253 22.33 -6.29 -10.27
N ALA A 254 21.19 -5.93 -9.67
CA ALA A 254 21.16 -5.21 -8.40
C ALA A 254 21.65 -6.05 -7.21
N ALA A 255 21.40 -7.35 -7.17
CA ALA A 255 21.87 -8.27 -6.15
C ALA A 255 23.36 -8.67 -6.32
N GLY A 256 23.91 -8.58 -7.53
CA GLY A 256 25.33 -8.82 -7.84
C GLY A 256 26.24 -7.70 -7.34
N ASP A 257 25.79 -6.45 -7.40
CA ASP A 257 26.56 -5.28 -6.97
C ASP A 257 26.76 -5.20 -5.44
N ASP A 258 25.92 -5.87 -4.64
CA ASP A 258 26.06 -5.93 -3.17
C ASP A 258 27.09 -6.96 -2.68
N ARG A 259 27.76 -7.71 -3.57
CA ARG A 259 28.76 -8.73 -3.22
C ARG A 259 30.22 -8.31 -3.51
N GLY A 260 30.42 -7.07 -3.93
CA GLY A 260 31.72 -6.49 -4.26
C GLY A 260 32.43 -5.81 -3.10
#